data_7ca5af6c616d1cdabacd51f6181fc44c
#
_entry.id   7ca5af6c616d1cdabacd51f6181fc44c
#
_cell.length_a   1.000
_cell.length_b   1.000
_cell.length_c   1.000
_cell.angle_alpha   90.00
_cell.angle_beta   90.00
_cell.angle_gamma   90.00
#
_symmetry.space_group_name_H-M   'P 1'
#
loop_
_entity.id
_entity.type
_entity.pdbx_description
1 polymer ?
#
loop_
_entity_poly.entity_id
_entity_poly.type
_entity_poly.pdbx_seq_one_letter_code
_entity_poly.pdbx_strand_id
1 'polypeptide(L)'
;MKIAHLVSSKIFAGIEQHVYELSSFMSDVSDQIIICDEEIHHHMDGIKTTALNIGSRYSPLNTFKLIKFLNKNNVPILHCHGAKASTIGRGVKICSSIKVVSTIHGHKKNNSAFTNVDAVISVNKLLSKNIPNSTYIPNWFNPAHAGERSSRSGPIIAIGRLEKVKGFDQLIKSWITINE
;
A
#
# COMPACT_ATOMS: atom_id res chain seq x y z
N MET A 1 -17.02 -12.53 -3.08
CA MET A 1 -15.59 -12.94 -3.22
C MET A 1 -14.83 -12.42 -2.02
N LYS A 2 -13.78 -13.11 -1.55
CA LYS A 2 -13.00 -12.67 -0.38
C LYS A 2 -11.58 -12.29 -0.78
N ILE A 3 -11.10 -11.14 -0.31
CA ILE A 3 -9.78 -10.60 -0.60
C ILE A 3 -9.06 -10.33 0.72
N ALA A 4 -7.81 -10.77 0.85
CA ALA A 4 -6.95 -10.36 1.95
C ALA A 4 -5.91 -9.36 1.46
N HIS A 5 -5.79 -8.24 2.17
CA HIS A 5 -4.76 -7.23 1.95
C HIS A 5 -3.62 -7.44 2.94
N LEU A 6 -2.41 -7.60 2.43
CA LEU A 6 -1.22 -7.75 3.26
C LEU A 6 -0.43 -6.46 3.31
N VAL A 7 -0.28 -5.92 4.52
CA VAL A 7 0.60 -4.79 4.84
C VAL A 7 1.63 -5.26 5.86
N SER A 8 2.91 -5.01 5.62
CA SER A 8 3.98 -5.48 6.50
C SER A 8 4.87 -4.33 7.01
N SER A 9 4.23 -3.25 7.42
CA SER A 9 4.78 -2.09 8.11
C SER A 9 4.43 -2.17 9.60
N LYS A 10 5.25 -1.52 10.42
CA LYS A 10 5.00 -1.30 11.86
C LYS A 10 4.52 0.12 12.14
N ILE A 11 4.44 0.96 11.15
CA ILE A 11 4.03 2.36 11.25
C ILE A 11 2.82 2.56 10.34
N PHE A 12 1.75 3.14 10.89
CA PHE A 12 0.61 3.55 10.10
C PHE A 12 0.95 4.82 9.32
N ALA A 13 0.99 4.71 8.00
CA ALA A 13 1.37 5.79 7.10
C ALA A 13 0.55 5.72 5.79
N GLY A 14 1.02 6.33 4.70
CA GLY A 14 0.24 6.46 3.47
C GLY A 14 -0.15 5.14 2.78
N ILE A 15 0.65 4.08 2.90
CA ILE A 15 0.29 2.77 2.34
C ILE A 15 -0.83 2.13 3.16
N GLU A 16 -0.70 2.18 4.48
CA GLU A 16 -1.65 1.61 5.44
C GLU A 16 -2.99 2.33 5.36
N GLN A 17 -2.97 3.66 5.28
CA GLN A 17 -4.14 4.50 5.05
C GLN A 17 -4.82 4.13 3.72
N HIS A 18 -4.07 4.02 2.64
CA HIS A 18 -4.60 3.61 1.33
C HIS A 18 -5.27 2.23 1.38
N VAL A 19 -4.66 1.27 2.07
CA VAL A 19 -5.23 -0.09 2.21
C VAL A 19 -6.51 -0.07 3.03
N TYR A 20 -6.53 0.68 4.12
CA TYR A 20 -7.71 0.87 4.94
C TYR A 20 -8.88 1.46 4.12
N GLU A 21 -8.64 2.56 3.43
CA GLU A 21 -9.63 3.21 2.57
C GLU A 21 -10.11 2.29 1.44
N LEU A 22 -9.18 1.64 0.74
CA LEU A 22 -9.50 0.69 -0.33
C LEU A 22 -10.40 -0.45 0.20
N SER A 23 -10.04 -1.03 1.33
CA SER A 23 -10.82 -2.12 1.94
C SER A 23 -12.20 -1.65 2.38
N SER A 24 -12.31 -0.43 2.92
CA SER A 24 -13.59 0.17 3.31
C SER A 24 -14.50 0.33 2.10
N PHE A 25 -14.02 0.90 1.00
CA PHE A 25 -14.82 1.08 -0.22
C PHE A 25 -15.20 -0.24 -0.90
N MET A 26 -14.33 -1.22 -0.84
CA MET A 26 -14.60 -2.53 -1.45
C MET A 26 -15.48 -3.44 -0.58
N SER A 27 -15.76 -3.07 0.65
CA SER A 27 -16.57 -3.88 1.58
C SER A 27 -18.00 -4.12 1.08
N ASP A 28 -18.56 -3.20 0.29
CA ASP A 28 -19.88 -3.32 -0.29
C ASP A 28 -19.96 -4.36 -1.45
N VAL A 29 -18.81 -4.67 -2.07
CA VAL A 29 -18.76 -5.56 -3.24
C VAL A 29 -18.05 -6.89 -2.96
N SER A 30 -17.25 -6.96 -1.92
CA SER A 30 -16.51 -8.19 -1.56
C SER A 30 -16.05 -8.18 -0.10
N ASP A 31 -15.93 -9.36 0.50
CA ASP A 31 -15.41 -9.51 1.87
C ASP A 31 -13.94 -9.11 1.92
N GLN A 32 -13.60 -8.16 2.76
CA GLN A 32 -12.24 -7.66 2.95
C GLN A 32 -11.64 -8.16 4.26
N ILE A 33 -10.36 -8.53 4.24
CA ILE A 33 -9.56 -8.85 5.42
C ILE A 33 -8.24 -8.10 5.31
N ILE A 34 -7.88 -7.30 6.31
CA ILE A 34 -6.56 -6.69 6.38
C ILE A 34 -5.67 -7.54 7.28
N ILE A 35 -4.51 -7.92 6.77
CA ILE A 35 -3.46 -8.63 7.51
C ILE A 35 -2.32 -7.64 7.72
N CYS A 36 -2.04 -7.30 8.97
CA CYS A 36 -1.04 -6.30 9.33
C CYS A 36 -0.23 -6.69 10.56
N ASP A 37 0.70 -5.84 10.96
CA ASP A 37 1.44 -5.98 12.21
C ASP A 37 0.56 -5.55 13.39
N GLU A 38 0.81 -6.11 14.59
CA GLU A 38 0.10 -5.80 15.84
C GLU A 38 0.15 -4.31 16.16
N GLU A 39 1.31 -3.67 15.88
CA GLU A 39 1.54 -2.26 16.21
C GLU A 39 0.57 -1.30 15.48
N ILE A 40 0.04 -1.67 14.33
CA ILE A 40 -0.86 -0.83 13.52
C ILE A 40 -2.30 -1.34 13.45
N HIS A 41 -2.58 -2.48 14.06
CA HIS A 41 -3.90 -3.12 14.03
C HIS A 41 -5.03 -2.21 14.52
N HIS A 42 -4.80 -1.46 15.57
CA HIS A 42 -5.78 -0.56 16.19
C HIS A 42 -6.14 0.69 15.36
N HIS A 43 -5.42 0.96 14.27
CA HIS A 43 -5.75 2.06 13.34
C HIS A 43 -6.76 1.67 12.26
N MET A 44 -7.21 0.41 12.23
CA MET A 44 -8.03 -0.13 11.13
C MET A 44 -9.41 -0.58 11.61
N ASP A 45 -10.06 0.25 12.42
CA ASP A 45 -11.39 -0.04 12.97
C ASP A 45 -12.47 -0.12 11.89
N GLY A 46 -13.50 -0.94 12.14
CA GLY A 46 -14.63 -1.12 11.21
C GLY A 46 -14.36 -2.07 10.04
N ILE A 47 -13.13 -2.56 9.84
CA ILE A 47 -12.80 -3.58 8.86
C ILE A 47 -12.25 -4.81 9.57
N LYS A 48 -12.58 -5.99 9.03
CA LYS A 48 -12.02 -7.24 9.57
C LYS A 48 -10.50 -7.23 9.43
N THR A 49 -9.82 -7.07 10.54
CA THR A 49 -8.36 -6.99 10.61
C THR A 49 -7.80 -8.15 11.41
N THR A 50 -6.63 -8.63 11.03
CA THR A 50 -5.92 -9.71 11.73
C THR A 50 -4.46 -9.32 11.89
N ALA A 51 -4.01 -9.30 13.13
CA ALA A 51 -2.61 -9.15 13.44
C ALA A 51 -1.87 -10.46 13.15
N LEU A 52 -0.89 -10.39 12.26
CA LEU A 52 -0.03 -11.51 11.92
C LEU A 52 1.41 -11.00 11.91
N ASN A 53 2.14 -11.30 12.98
CA ASN A 53 3.54 -10.91 13.05
C ASN A 53 4.35 -11.67 11.99
N ILE A 54 4.54 -11.02 10.85
CA ILE A 54 5.35 -11.50 9.73
C ILE A 54 6.71 -10.81 9.80
N GLY A 55 7.62 -11.34 10.61
CA GLY A 55 8.94 -10.76 10.85
C GLY A 55 9.78 -10.67 9.57
N SER A 56 10.49 -11.72 9.22
CA SER A 56 11.34 -11.75 8.01
C SER A 56 10.52 -12.05 6.75
N ARG A 57 10.77 -11.28 5.68
CA ARG A 57 10.17 -11.49 4.35
C ARG A 57 10.63 -12.78 3.65
N TYR A 58 11.72 -13.38 4.12
CA TYR A 58 12.31 -14.58 3.53
C TYR A 58 12.08 -15.83 4.39
N SER A 59 11.29 -15.74 5.44
CA SER A 59 11.00 -16.87 6.33
C SER A 59 9.96 -17.80 5.70
N PRO A 60 10.28 -19.06 5.39
CA PRO A 60 9.30 -20.05 4.93
C PRO A 60 8.19 -20.26 5.94
N LEU A 61 8.52 -20.27 7.24
CA LEU A 61 7.53 -20.45 8.32
C LEU A 61 6.45 -19.36 8.29
N ASN A 62 6.84 -18.09 8.02
CA ASN A 62 5.88 -17.00 7.90
C ASN A 62 4.98 -17.16 6.67
N THR A 63 5.56 -17.62 5.55
CA THR A 63 4.78 -17.94 4.35
C THR A 63 3.77 -19.05 4.62
N PHE A 64 4.17 -20.14 5.28
CA PHE A 64 3.27 -21.22 5.63
C PHE A 64 2.19 -20.79 6.63
N LYS A 65 2.52 -19.99 7.64
CA LYS A 65 1.52 -19.42 8.56
C LYS A 65 0.47 -18.61 7.82
N LEU A 66 0.92 -17.77 6.86
CA LEU A 66 0.03 -16.96 6.05
C LEU A 66 -0.86 -17.85 5.16
N ILE A 67 -0.31 -18.84 4.46
CA ILE A 67 -1.08 -19.79 3.64
C ILE A 67 -2.13 -20.50 4.49
N LYS A 68 -1.75 -21.00 5.67
CA LYS A 68 -2.68 -21.66 6.60
C LYS A 68 -3.83 -20.74 7.01
N PHE A 69 -3.53 -19.48 7.31
CA PHE A 69 -4.54 -18.46 7.63
C PHE A 69 -5.48 -18.21 6.44
N LEU A 70 -4.93 -18.00 5.25
CA LEU A 70 -5.71 -17.73 4.03
C LEU A 70 -6.64 -18.89 3.69
N ASN A 71 -6.14 -20.14 3.74
CA ASN A 71 -6.94 -21.34 3.47
C ASN A 71 -8.04 -21.53 4.52
N LYS A 72 -7.73 -21.36 5.82
CA LYS A 72 -8.72 -21.46 6.90
C LYS A 72 -9.87 -20.45 6.74
N ASN A 73 -9.60 -19.30 6.17
CA ASN A 73 -10.59 -18.23 5.94
C ASN A 73 -11.21 -18.27 4.54
N ASN A 74 -10.88 -19.25 3.70
CA ASN A 74 -11.34 -19.39 2.31
C ASN A 74 -11.04 -18.11 1.49
N VAL A 75 -9.82 -17.61 1.57
CA VAL A 75 -9.35 -16.43 0.84
C VAL A 75 -8.69 -16.84 -0.47
N PRO A 76 -9.29 -16.61 -1.64
CA PRO A 76 -8.72 -16.96 -2.93
C PRO A 76 -7.72 -15.95 -3.47
N ILE A 77 -7.73 -14.71 -2.96
CA ILE A 77 -6.89 -13.62 -3.47
C ILE A 77 -6.15 -12.95 -2.31
N LEU A 78 -4.82 -12.88 -2.43
CA LEU A 78 -3.94 -12.10 -1.56
C LEU A 78 -3.44 -10.87 -2.31
N HIS A 79 -3.80 -9.68 -1.83
CA HIS A 79 -3.32 -8.41 -2.35
C HIS A 79 -2.20 -7.85 -1.46
N CYS A 80 -0.99 -7.81 -1.98
CA CYS A 80 0.21 -7.37 -1.27
C CYS A 80 0.53 -5.91 -1.55
N HIS A 81 0.77 -5.11 -0.51
CA HIS A 81 1.08 -3.70 -0.64
C HIS A 81 2.55 -3.42 -0.27
N GLY A 82 3.31 -2.95 -1.29
CA GLY A 82 4.73 -2.63 -1.17
C GLY A 82 5.66 -3.85 -1.21
N ALA A 83 6.97 -3.60 -1.27
CA ALA A 83 7.98 -4.60 -1.60
C ALA A 83 8.11 -5.74 -0.58
N LYS A 84 7.97 -5.45 0.72
CA LYS A 84 8.09 -6.50 1.76
C LYS A 84 6.92 -7.48 1.68
N ALA A 85 5.69 -6.97 1.59
CA ALA A 85 4.49 -7.79 1.45
C ALA A 85 4.52 -8.59 0.13
N SER A 86 4.92 -7.96 -0.97
CA SER A 86 5.02 -8.63 -2.29
C SER A 86 6.06 -9.76 -2.29
N THR A 87 7.19 -9.61 -1.59
CA THR A 87 8.17 -10.71 -1.44
C THR A 87 7.55 -11.92 -0.73
N ILE A 88 6.76 -11.70 0.31
CA ILE A 88 6.04 -12.76 1.03
C ILE A 88 4.97 -13.37 0.12
N GLY A 89 4.22 -12.53 -0.60
CA GLY A 89 3.20 -12.97 -1.56
C GLY A 89 3.75 -13.88 -2.65
N ARG A 90 4.97 -13.64 -3.15
CA ARG A 90 5.65 -14.56 -4.06
C ARG A 90 5.82 -15.96 -3.46
N GLY A 91 6.19 -16.05 -2.19
CA GLY A 91 6.25 -17.32 -1.48
C GLY A 91 4.89 -18.02 -1.42
N VAL A 92 3.82 -17.27 -1.15
CA VAL A 92 2.44 -17.78 -1.19
C VAL A 92 2.08 -18.29 -2.58
N LYS A 93 2.40 -17.53 -3.65
CA LYS A 93 2.16 -17.93 -5.05
C LYS A 93 2.86 -19.24 -5.43
N ILE A 94 4.09 -19.43 -4.97
CA ILE A 94 4.88 -20.64 -5.27
C ILE A 94 4.32 -21.87 -4.53
N CYS A 95 3.85 -21.68 -3.30
CA CYS A 95 3.49 -22.77 -2.39
C CYS A 95 1.97 -23.03 -2.28
N SER A 96 1.13 -22.32 -3.04
CA SER A 96 -0.33 -22.47 -2.99
C SER A 96 -1.01 -22.10 -4.31
N SER A 97 -2.32 -22.38 -4.40
CA SER A 97 -3.18 -21.96 -5.52
C SER A 97 -3.76 -20.54 -5.37
N ILE A 98 -3.44 -19.85 -4.26
CA ILE A 98 -3.95 -18.50 -3.97
C ILE A 98 -3.40 -17.52 -5.00
N LYS A 99 -4.29 -16.72 -5.59
CA LYS A 99 -3.90 -15.67 -6.52
C LYS A 99 -3.26 -14.49 -5.78
N VAL A 100 -2.15 -14.00 -6.31
CA VAL A 100 -1.39 -12.92 -5.66
C VAL A 100 -1.37 -11.69 -6.56
N VAL A 101 -1.91 -10.60 -6.05
CA VAL A 101 -1.81 -9.26 -6.63
C VAL A 101 -0.80 -8.45 -5.84
N SER A 102 -0.01 -7.61 -6.49
CA SER A 102 0.96 -6.73 -5.81
C SER A 102 0.81 -5.29 -6.25
N THR A 103 0.68 -4.35 -5.32
CA THR A 103 0.66 -2.91 -5.60
C THR A 103 2.00 -2.26 -5.24
N ILE A 104 2.51 -1.47 -6.20
CA ILE A 104 3.74 -0.69 -6.06
C ILE A 104 3.38 0.76 -5.78
N HIS A 105 3.69 1.22 -4.56
CA HIS A 105 3.36 2.57 -4.09
C HIS A 105 4.49 3.59 -4.27
N GLY A 106 5.66 3.19 -4.72
CA GLY A 106 6.78 4.12 -4.88
C GLY A 106 7.99 3.51 -5.58
N HIS A 107 8.89 4.36 -6.04
CA HIS A 107 10.12 3.95 -6.70
C HIS A 107 10.98 3.07 -5.81
N LYS A 108 11.48 1.98 -6.38
CA LYS A 108 12.47 1.09 -5.76
C LYS A 108 13.62 0.91 -6.74
N LYS A 109 14.84 0.81 -6.20
CA LYS A 109 16.04 0.49 -7.01
C LYS A 109 15.94 -0.90 -7.64
N ASN A 110 15.20 -1.82 -6.99
CA ASN A 110 15.00 -3.19 -7.45
C ASN A 110 13.52 -3.55 -7.37
N ASN A 111 12.95 -3.96 -8.50
CA ASN A 111 11.56 -4.34 -8.64
C ASN A 111 11.33 -5.86 -8.55
N SER A 112 12.37 -6.66 -8.23
CA SER A 112 12.26 -8.13 -8.14
C SER A 112 11.18 -8.63 -7.18
N ALA A 113 10.81 -7.84 -6.17
CA ALA A 113 9.72 -8.17 -5.26
C ALA A 113 8.35 -8.30 -5.96
N PHE A 114 8.17 -7.66 -7.10
CA PHE A 114 6.92 -7.58 -7.85
C PHE A 114 6.87 -8.50 -9.07
N THR A 115 7.87 -9.35 -9.27
CA THR A 115 7.88 -10.38 -10.30
C THR A 115 7.26 -11.68 -9.78
N ASN A 116 6.85 -12.57 -10.68
CA ASN A 116 6.28 -13.89 -10.34
C ASN A 116 5.06 -13.80 -9.40
N VAL A 117 4.16 -12.86 -9.66
CA VAL A 117 2.83 -12.73 -9.08
C VAL A 117 1.79 -12.78 -10.20
N ASP A 118 0.49 -12.93 -9.87
CA ASP A 118 -0.54 -13.06 -10.90
C ASP A 118 -0.87 -11.72 -11.56
N ALA A 119 -0.80 -10.61 -10.80
CA ALA A 119 -1.02 -9.27 -11.33
C ALA A 119 -0.22 -8.23 -10.55
N VAL A 120 0.16 -7.16 -11.23
CA VAL A 120 0.85 -6.01 -10.63
C VAL A 120 0.06 -4.74 -10.89
N ILE A 121 -0.16 -3.96 -9.85
CA ILE A 121 -0.76 -2.63 -9.91
C ILE A 121 0.33 -1.60 -9.63
N SER A 122 0.34 -0.53 -10.40
CA SER A 122 1.25 0.60 -10.22
C SER A 122 0.46 1.88 -10.05
N VAL A 123 0.74 2.62 -8.98
CA VAL A 123 0.03 3.87 -8.67
C VAL A 123 0.58 5.09 -9.44
N ASN A 124 1.61 4.88 -10.25
CA ASN A 124 2.26 5.93 -11.02
C ASN A 124 2.60 5.45 -12.44
N LYS A 125 2.35 6.27 -13.45
CA LYS A 125 2.62 5.95 -14.86
C LYS A 125 4.10 5.63 -15.15
N LEU A 126 5.03 6.33 -14.49
CA LEU A 126 6.47 6.06 -14.65
C LEU A 126 6.85 4.68 -14.09
N LEU A 127 6.27 4.31 -12.94
CA LEU A 127 6.47 2.97 -12.36
C LEU A 127 5.92 1.89 -13.28
N SER A 128 4.75 2.11 -13.86
CA SER A 128 4.13 1.16 -14.78
C SER A 128 4.99 0.90 -16.02
N LYS A 129 5.64 1.94 -16.57
CA LYS A 129 6.55 1.78 -17.72
C LYS A 129 7.76 0.88 -17.44
N ASN A 130 8.20 0.83 -16.18
CA ASN A 130 9.41 0.11 -15.77
C ASN A 130 9.12 -1.31 -15.26
N ILE A 131 7.86 -1.73 -15.25
CA ILE A 131 7.45 -3.04 -14.74
C ILE A 131 6.53 -3.70 -15.76
N PRO A 132 7.04 -4.70 -16.49
CA PRO A 132 6.25 -5.43 -17.48
C PRO A 132 4.95 -5.97 -16.87
N ASN A 133 3.86 -5.89 -17.65
CA ASN A 133 2.55 -6.41 -17.27
C ASN A 133 1.92 -5.75 -16.02
N SER A 134 2.34 -4.54 -15.68
CA SER A 134 1.66 -3.79 -14.62
C SER A 134 0.51 -2.96 -15.16
N THR A 135 -0.59 -2.95 -14.42
CA THR A 135 -1.74 -2.08 -14.69
C THR A 135 -1.57 -0.78 -13.91
N TYR A 136 -1.68 0.35 -14.59
CA TYR A 136 -1.69 1.66 -13.93
C TYR A 136 -3.06 1.93 -13.32
N ILE A 137 -3.12 2.03 -12.00
CA ILE A 137 -4.29 2.48 -11.23
C ILE A 137 -3.79 3.54 -10.26
N PRO A 138 -4.14 4.83 -10.45
CA PRO A 138 -3.68 5.90 -9.57
C PRO A 138 -4.25 5.76 -8.15
N ASN A 139 -3.54 6.32 -7.18
CA ASN A 139 -4.14 6.52 -5.86
C ASN A 139 -5.37 7.42 -6.01
N TRP A 140 -6.37 7.14 -5.24
CA TRP A 140 -7.61 7.89 -5.17
C TRP A 140 -7.69 8.61 -3.80
N PHE A 141 -8.56 9.57 -3.72
CA PHE A 141 -8.91 10.24 -2.47
C PHE A 141 -10.43 10.48 -2.45
N ASN A 142 -11.01 10.56 -1.26
CA ASN A 142 -12.42 10.87 -1.12
C ASN A 142 -12.63 12.39 -1.24
N PRO A 143 -13.26 12.92 -2.29
CA PRO A 143 -13.48 14.34 -2.47
C PRO A 143 -14.50 14.94 -1.51
N ALA A 144 -15.23 14.14 -0.74
CA ALA A 144 -16.23 14.63 0.22
C ALA A 144 -15.66 15.55 1.32
N HIS A 145 -14.33 15.55 1.48
CA HIS A 145 -13.63 16.46 2.40
C HIS A 145 -13.00 17.68 1.68
N ALA A 146 -13.17 17.80 0.38
CA ALA A 146 -12.74 19.00 -0.33
C ALA A 146 -13.74 20.12 -0.07
N GLY A 147 -13.47 20.95 0.91
CA GLY A 147 -14.26 22.17 1.15
C GLY A 147 -14.23 23.10 -0.06
N GLU A 148 -15.25 23.96 -0.19
CA GLU A 148 -15.28 24.98 -1.23
C GLU A 148 -14.05 25.90 -1.10
N ARG A 149 -13.42 26.19 -2.24
CA ARG A 149 -12.33 27.18 -2.29
C ARG A 149 -12.89 28.56 -1.93
N SER A 150 -12.61 29.03 -0.74
CA SER A 150 -13.14 30.30 -0.24
C SER A 150 -12.47 31.55 -0.83
N SER A 151 -11.24 31.48 -1.28
CA SER A 151 -10.55 32.57 -1.98
C SER A 151 -9.23 32.12 -2.63
N ARG A 152 -8.72 32.94 -3.57
CA ARG A 152 -7.38 32.76 -4.15
C ARG A 152 -6.28 33.46 -3.33
N SER A 153 -6.63 34.14 -2.26
CA SER A 153 -5.71 34.84 -1.36
C SER A 153 -5.55 34.05 -0.07
N GLY A 154 -4.33 33.66 0.26
CA GLY A 154 -4.04 32.94 1.48
C GLY A 154 -2.55 32.52 1.53
N PRO A 155 -2.09 32.00 2.66
CA PRO A 155 -0.71 31.55 2.79
C PRO A 155 -0.43 30.39 1.85
N ILE A 156 0.78 30.32 1.32
CA ILE A 156 1.28 29.16 0.60
C ILE A 156 1.65 28.09 1.64
N ILE A 157 1.04 26.92 1.49
CA ILE A 157 1.23 25.81 2.43
C ILE A 157 2.02 24.70 1.74
N ALA A 158 3.07 24.22 2.39
CA ALA A 158 3.82 23.05 1.98
C ALA A 158 3.67 21.95 3.05
N ILE A 159 3.24 20.76 2.64
CA ILE A 159 2.99 19.63 3.55
C ILE A 159 3.86 18.45 3.13
N GLY A 160 4.55 17.84 4.09
CA GLY A 160 5.35 16.65 3.84
C GLY A 160 6.22 16.28 5.03
N ARG A 161 6.88 15.12 4.94
CA ARG A 161 7.91 14.74 5.93
C ARG A 161 9.12 15.63 5.76
N LEU A 162 9.78 16.02 6.86
CA LEU A 162 11.01 16.82 6.85
C LEU A 162 12.21 15.97 6.41
N GLU A 163 12.17 15.49 5.18
CA GLU A 163 13.23 14.71 4.54
C GLU A 163 13.77 15.47 3.34
N LYS A 164 15.07 15.35 3.09
CA LYS A 164 15.78 16.03 1.99
C LYS A 164 15.11 15.80 0.63
N VAL A 165 14.55 14.61 0.39
CA VAL A 165 13.83 14.24 -0.85
C VAL A 165 12.57 15.08 -1.08
N LYS A 166 12.02 15.73 -0.03
CA LYS A 166 10.83 16.58 -0.13
C LYS A 166 11.16 18.03 -0.54
N GLY A 167 12.44 18.40 -0.54
CA GLY A 167 12.91 19.67 -1.09
C GLY A 167 12.48 20.93 -0.33
N PHE A 168 12.12 20.83 0.96
CA PHE A 168 11.74 22.01 1.76
C PHE A 168 12.87 23.05 1.86
N ASP A 169 14.12 22.59 1.90
CA ASP A 169 15.29 23.45 1.87
C ASP A 169 15.40 24.24 0.54
N GLN A 170 15.06 23.60 -0.57
CA GLN A 170 15.03 24.26 -1.88
C GLN A 170 13.86 25.24 -1.97
N LEU A 171 12.67 24.83 -1.48
CA LEU A 171 11.50 25.71 -1.45
C LEU A 171 11.78 27.00 -0.67
N ILE A 172 12.37 26.89 0.53
CA ILE A 172 12.71 28.05 1.37
C ILE A 172 13.71 28.98 0.67
N LYS A 173 14.75 28.42 0.05
CA LYS A 173 15.73 29.22 -0.70
C LYS A 173 15.10 29.94 -1.89
N SER A 174 14.27 29.24 -2.66
CA SER A 174 13.58 29.84 -3.81
C SER A 174 12.57 30.93 -3.38
N TRP A 175 11.99 30.78 -2.18
CA TRP A 175 11.02 31.73 -1.63
C TRP A 175 11.64 33.14 -1.41
N ILE A 176 12.88 33.18 -0.96
CA ILE A 176 13.62 34.44 -0.78
C ILE A 176 13.71 35.19 -2.11
N THR A 177 14.02 34.49 -3.19
CA THR A 177 14.16 35.07 -4.54
C THR A 177 12.82 35.51 -5.17
N ILE A 178 11.70 34.89 -4.80
CA ILE A 178 10.36 35.21 -5.34
C ILE A 178 9.76 36.44 -4.67
N ASN A 179 10.17 36.75 -3.45
CA ASN A 179 9.67 37.90 -2.68
C ASN A 179 10.53 39.17 -2.85
N GLU A 180 11.63 39.12 -3.60
CA GLU A 180 12.38 40.25 -4.10
C GLU A 180 11.80 40.74 -5.45
#